data_bef174e037a67883c74a999f5f26fb7f
#
_entry.id   bef174e037a67883c74a999f5f26fb7f
#
_cell.length_a   1.000
_cell.length_b   1.000
_cell.length_c   1.000
_cell.angle_alpha   90.00
_cell.angle_beta   90.00
_cell.angle_gamma   90.00
#
_symmetry.space_group_name_H-M   'P 1'
#
loop_
_entity.id
_entity.type
_entity.pdbx_description
1 polymer ?
#
loop_
_entity_poly.entity_id
_entity_poly.type
_entity_poly.pdbx_seq_one_letter_code
_entity_poly.pdbx_strand_id
1 'polypeptide(L)'
;MQMAEMNWASAELMANVDKFILENGYGCDVELVAGATMTTFASMNEKGQPDVAAELWINAVREPLFAAMDEGRLHSAVAGPITQLGEGWWVTPSFAEAHPELDTVVKILERQDLFPDVEDPSKGAF
;
A
#
# COMPACT_ATOMS: atom_id res chain seq x y z
N MET A 1 4.19 -11.54 -19.54
CA MET A 1 4.69 -10.83 -18.36
C MET A 1 3.80 -11.13 -17.16
N GLN A 2 4.37 -11.14 -15.95
CA GLN A 2 3.61 -11.31 -14.72
C GLN A 2 3.37 -9.97 -14.03
N MET A 3 2.13 -9.74 -13.59
CA MET A 3 1.75 -8.54 -12.86
C MET A 3 1.13 -8.93 -11.53
N ALA A 4 1.58 -8.29 -10.43
CA ALA A 4 1.02 -8.53 -9.11
C ALA A 4 -0.41 -8.00 -9.00
N GLU A 5 -1.33 -8.87 -8.61
CA GLU A 5 -2.66 -8.53 -8.17
C GLU A 5 -2.68 -8.56 -6.64
N MET A 6 -2.54 -7.38 -6.02
CA MET A 6 -2.52 -7.28 -4.56
C MET A 6 -3.92 -7.54 -4.00
N ASN A 7 -3.98 -8.01 -2.76
CA ASN A 7 -5.21 -8.51 -2.11
C ASN A 7 -6.12 -7.42 -1.52
N TRP A 8 -6.22 -6.25 -2.19
CA TRP A 8 -7.17 -5.19 -1.84
C TRP A 8 -7.75 -4.54 -3.10
N ALA A 9 -8.97 -4.02 -2.98
CA ALA A 9 -9.83 -3.66 -4.11
C ALA A 9 -9.24 -2.65 -5.10
N SER A 10 -8.50 -1.62 -4.65
CA SER A 10 -7.88 -0.65 -5.57
C SER A 10 -6.80 -1.30 -6.42
N ALA A 11 -5.95 -2.13 -5.81
CA ALA A 11 -4.87 -2.80 -6.52
C ALA A 11 -5.39 -3.90 -7.47
N GLU A 12 -6.42 -4.65 -7.07
CA GLU A 12 -7.10 -5.58 -7.98
C GLU A 12 -7.65 -4.85 -9.21
N LEU A 13 -8.36 -3.73 -8.99
CA LEU A 13 -8.88 -2.90 -10.08
C LEU A 13 -7.76 -2.41 -11.00
N MET A 14 -6.69 -1.83 -10.44
CA MET A 14 -5.57 -1.31 -11.22
C MET A 14 -4.88 -2.41 -12.02
N ALA A 15 -4.57 -3.55 -11.42
CA ALA A 15 -3.94 -4.67 -12.11
C ALA A 15 -4.80 -5.19 -13.29
N ASN A 16 -6.12 -5.26 -13.12
CA ASN A 16 -7.03 -5.68 -14.18
C ASN A 16 -7.17 -4.63 -15.30
N VAL A 17 -7.19 -3.34 -14.96
CA VAL A 17 -7.20 -2.23 -15.95
C VAL A 17 -5.90 -2.23 -16.74
N ASP A 18 -4.75 -2.31 -16.07
CA ASP A 18 -3.44 -2.34 -16.72
C ASP A 18 -3.28 -3.58 -17.61
N LYS A 19 -3.70 -4.75 -17.14
CA LYS A 19 -3.77 -5.97 -17.97
C LYS A 19 -4.59 -5.73 -19.23
N PHE A 20 -5.80 -5.19 -19.09
CA PHE A 20 -6.68 -4.91 -20.24
C PHE A 20 -6.01 -3.98 -21.26
N ILE A 21 -5.38 -2.91 -20.79
CA ILE A 21 -4.68 -1.95 -21.66
C ILE A 21 -3.49 -2.60 -22.37
N LEU A 22 -2.67 -3.35 -21.62
CA LEU A 22 -1.47 -3.99 -22.15
C LEU A 22 -1.81 -5.08 -23.18
N GLU A 23 -2.84 -5.88 -22.92
CA GLU A 23 -3.26 -6.93 -23.84
C GLU A 23 -3.89 -6.37 -25.12
N ASN A 24 -4.82 -5.40 -24.99
CA ASN A 24 -5.58 -4.89 -26.13
C ASN A 24 -4.90 -3.74 -26.88
N GLY A 25 -4.09 -2.94 -26.18
CA GLY A 25 -3.41 -1.79 -26.76
C GLY A 25 -1.99 -2.07 -27.24
N TYR A 26 -1.30 -3.01 -26.58
CA TYR A 26 0.13 -3.28 -26.83
C TYR A 26 0.42 -4.72 -27.24
N GLY A 27 -0.58 -5.61 -27.25
CA GLY A 27 -0.42 -7.01 -27.64
C GLY A 27 0.42 -7.84 -26.66
N CYS A 28 0.52 -7.41 -25.42
CA CYS A 28 1.20 -8.17 -24.36
C CYS A 28 0.37 -9.38 -23.95
N ASP A 29 1.03 -10.43 -23.44
CA ASP A 29 0.39 -11.52 -22.71
C ASP A 29 0.65 -11.30 -21.23
N VAL A 30 -0.42 -11.04 -20.43
CA VAL A 30 -0.33 -10.65 -19.02
C VAL A 30 -0.98 -11.67 -18.12
N GLU A 31 -0.19 -12.28 -17.26
CA GLU A 31 -0.63 -13.17 -16.17
C GLU A 31 -0.73 -12.37 -14.86
N LEU A 32 -1.92 -12.35 -14.24
CA LEU A 32 -2.07 -11.81 -12.89
C LEU A 32 -1.66 -12.87 -11.86
N VAL A 33 -0.81 -12.47 -10.92
CA VAL A 33 -0.35 -13.33 -9.84
C VAL A 33 -0.72 -12.72 -8.48
N ALA A 34 -1.28 -13.53 -7.59
CA ALA A 34 -1.67 -13.07 -6.26
C ALA A 34 -0.49 -12.46 -5.49
N GLY A 35 -0.71 -11.30 -4.88
CA GLY A 35 0.32 -10.55 -4.18
C GLY A 35 -0.14 -9.90 -2.88
N ALA A 36 0.85 -9.46 -2.12
CA ALA A 36 0.72 -8.56 -0.98
C ALA A 36 2.02 -7.76 -0.85
N THR A 37 1.97 -6.56 -0.25
CA THR A 37 3.09 -5.60 -0.27
C THR A 37 4.45 -6.23 0.05
N MET A 38 4.59 -6.89 1.19
CA MET A 38 5.88 -7.44 1.65
C MET A 38 6.37 -8.60 0.79
N THR A 39 5.51 -9.56 0.49
CA THR A 39 5.87 -10.76 -0.27
C THR A 39 6.14 -10.46 -1.74
N THR A 40 5.35 -9.57 -2.34
CA THR A 40 5.57 -9.12 -3.71
C THR A 40 6.87 -8.34 -3.83
N PHE A 41 7.10 -7.37 -2.93
CA PHE A 41 8.37 -6.63 -2.90
C PHE A 41 9.57 -7.57 -2.79
N ALA A 42 9.56 -8.51 -1.82
CA ALA A 42 10.66 -9.46 -1.64
C ALA A 42 10.90 -10.30 -2.89
N SER A 43 9.84 -10.82 -3.51
CA SER A 43 9.94 -11.63 -4.72
C SER A 43 10.50 -10.84 -5.91
N MET A 44 10.01 -9.61 -6.14
CA MET A 44 10.53 -8.72 -7.19
C MET A 44 12.01 -8.40 -6.97
N ASN A 45 12.37 -8.07 -5.73
CA ASN A 45 13.73 -7.69 -5.37
C ASN A 45 14.73 -8.85 -5.47
N GLU A 46 14.33 -10.07 -5.10
CA GLU A 46 15.23 -11.24 -5.05
C GLU A 46 15.22 -12.06 -6.33
N LYS A 47 14.07 -12.15 -7.00
CA LYS A 47 13.84 -13.06 -8.14
C LYS A 47 13.54 -12.33 -9.45
N GLY A 48 13.29 -11.00 -9.40
CA GLY A 48 12.83 -10.24 -10.54
C GLY A 48 11.40 -10.59 -10.99
N GLN A 49 10.59 -11.17 -10.09
CA GLN A 49 9.22 -11.59 -10.41
C GLN A 49 8.27 -11.27 -9.23
N PRO A 50 7.01 -10.83 -9.51
CA PRO A 50 6.46 -10.48 -10.82
C PRO A 50 7.15 -9.27 -11.48
N ASP A 51 6.94 -9.08 -12.77
CA ASP A 51 7.57 -8.00 -13.56
C ASP A 51 7.05 -6.60 -13.14
N VAL A 52 5.78 -6.51 -12.76
CA VAL A 52 5.10 -5.25 -12.42
C VAL A 52 4.25 -5.42 -11.17
N ALA A 53 4.25 -4.38 -10.33
CA ALA A 53 3.28 -4.16 -9.27
C ALA A 53 2.63 -2.79 -9.49
N ALA A 54 1.33 -2.77 -9.85
CA ALA A 54 0.60 -1.55 -10.18
C ALA A 54 0.40 -0.63 -8.97
N GLU A 55 0.28 -1.20 -7.77
CA GLU A 55 0.13 -0.48 -6.51
C GLU A 55 1.01 -1.13 -5.43
N LEU A 56 2.03 -0.42 -4.96
CA LEU A 56 2.90 -0.86 -3.86
C LEU A 56 2.90 0.21 -2.75
N TRP A 57 2.60 -0.19 -1.53
CA TRP A 57 2.58 0.71 -0.40
C TRP A 57 4.00 0.93 0.13
N ILE A 58 4.57 2.05 -0.28
CA ILE A 58 6.00 2.38 -0.13
C ILE A 58 6.43 2.41 1.34
N ASN A 59 5.62 2.94 2.26
CA ASN A 59 6.03 3.11 3.65
C ASN A 59 6.37 1.78 4.34
N ALA A 60 5.70 0.68 3.97
CA ALA A 60 5.95 -0.64 4.53
C ALA A 60 7.32 -1.22 4.13
N VAL A 61 7.88 -0.78 3.01
CA VAL A 61 9.11 -1.33 2.40
C VAL A 61 10.12 -0.24 2.03
N ARG A 62 10.01 0.94 2.61
CA ARG A 62 10.68 2.17 2.17
C ARG A 62 12.19 2.00 2.03
N GLU A 63 12.88 1.66 3.10
CA GLU A 63 14.34 1.58 3.11
C GLU A 63 14.86 0.53 2.11
N PRO A 64 14.40 -0.74 2.13
CA PRO A 64 14.89 -1.73 1.18
C PRO A 64 14.43 -1.45 -0.26
N LEU A 65 13.30 -0.77 -0.49
CA LEU A 65 12.86 -0.36 -1.83
C LEU A 65 13.83 0.67 -2.44
N PHE A 66 14.18 1.72 -1.69
CA PHE A 66 15.11 2.72 -2.18
C PHE A 66 16.50 2.13 -2.41
N ALA A 67 16.99 1.25 -1.54
CA ALA A 67 18.24 0.53 -1.77
C ALA A 67 18.19 -0.31 -3.06
N ALA A 68 17.08 -1.03 -3.30
CA ALA A 68 16.91 -1.80 -4.53
C ALA A 68 16.84 -0.93 -5.80
N MET A 69 16.27 0.27 -5.69
CA MET A 69 16.22 1.24 -6.78
C MET A 69 17.60 1.84 -7.06
N ASP A 70 18.36 2.20 -6.02
CA ASP A 70 19.72 2.73 -6.15
C ASP A 70 20.68 1.70 -6.78
N GLU A 71 20.46 0.42 -6.49
CA GLU A 71 21.20 -0.69 -7.10
C GLU A 71 20.70 -1.09 -8.49
N GLY A 72 19.63 -0.46 -8.99
CA GLY A 72 19.04 -0.72 -10.30
C GLY A 72 18.30 -2.04 -10.43
N ARG A 73 17.94 -2.69 -9.29
CA ARG A 73 17.15 -3.94 -9.28
C ARG A 73 15.66 -3.70 -9.49
N LEU A 74 15.16 -2.56 -9.02
CA LEU A 74 13.79 -2.12 -9.19
C LEU A 74 13.73 -0.72 -9.75
N HIS A 75 12.65 -0.41 -10.46
CA HIS A 75 12.40 0.91 -11.03
C HIS A 75 10.99 1.36 -10.71
N SER A 76 10.82 2.64 -10.37
CA SER A 76 9.50 3.25 -10.23
C SER A 76 9.13 3.95 -11.53
N ALA A 77 7.86 3.87 -11.94
CA ALA A 77 7.33 4.76 -12.97
C ALA A 77 7.40 6.21 -12.48
N VAL A 78 7.77 7.13 -13.37
CA VAL A 78 8.00 8.54 -13.02
C VAL A 78 6.74 9.26 -12.56
N ALA A 79 5.54 8.78 -13.01
CA ALA A 79 4.26 9.31 -12.59
C ALA A 79 3.27 8.16 -12.38
N GLY A 80 2.78 8.02 -11.16
CA GLY A 80 1.67 7.12 -10.89
C GLY A 80 0.35 7.69 -11.43
N PRO A 81 -0.62 6.83 -11.76
CA PRO A 81 -1.93 7.27 -12.28
C PRO A 81 -2.75 8.04 -11.23
N ILE A 82 -2.48 7.81 -9.95
CA ILE A 82 -3.15 8.49 -8.85
C ILE A 82 -2.11 9.22 -8.02
N THR A 83 -2.28 10.51 -7.87
CA THR A 83 -1.39 11.40 -7.10
C THR A 83 -2.16 12.08 -5.97
N GLN A 84 -1.43 12.67 -5.01
CA GLN A 84 -1.99 13.42 -3.88
C GLN A 84 -2.73 12.55 -2.83
N LEU A 85 -2.55 11.24 -2.84
CA LEU A 85 -2.96 10.37 -1.74
C LEU A 85 -1.82 10.27 -0.72
N GLY A 86 -2.19 10.38 0.56
CA GLY A 86 -1.27 10.22 1.69
C GLY A 86 -1.68 9.05 2.55
N GLU A 87 -0.71 8.35 3.09
CA GLU A 87 -0.92 7.41 4.18
C GLU A 87 -0.99 8.16 5.51
N GLY A 88 -1.90 7.75 6.39
CA GLY A 88 -2.07 8.38 7.70
C GLY A 88 -3.12 7.67 8.53
N TRP A 89 -3.24 8.11 9.77
CA TRP A 89 -4.35 7.70 10.61
C TRP A 89 -5.55 8.59 10.29
N TRP A 90 -6.67 7.95 10.04
CA TRP A 90 -7.90 8.60 9.66
C TRP A 90 -8.96 8.37 10.75
N VAL A 91 -9.67 9.42 11.09
CA VAL A 91 -10.80 9.37 12.02
C VAL A 91 -12.08 9.80 11.30
N THR A 92 -13.22 9.38 11.81
CA THR A 92 -14.51 9.84 11.27
C THR A 92 -14.73 11.33 11.56
N PRO A 93 -15.50 12.04 10.70
CA PRO A 93 -15.84 13.44 10.98
C PRO A 93 -16.48 13.65 12.36
N SER A 94 -17.39 12.74 12.77
CA SER A 94 -18.03 12.79 14.09
C SER A 94 -17.05 12.64 15.25
N PHE A 95 -16.00 11.81 15.09
CA PHE A 95 -14.95 11.71 16.11
C PHE A 95 -14.12 13.01 16.17
N ALA A 96 -13.73 13.56 15.02
CA ALA A 96 -12.98 14.79 14.96
C ALA A 96 -13.76 16.00 15.55
N GLU A 97 -15.07 16.06 15.35
CA GLU A 97 -15.96 17.08 15.94
C GLU A 97 -16.08 16.91 17.47
N ALA A 98 -16.13 15.67 17.96
CA ALA A 98 -16.23 15.38 19.39
C ALA A 98 -14.90 15.60 20.13
N HIS A 99 -13.76 15.46 19.44
CA HIS A 99 -12.41 15.50 20.00
C HIS A 99 -11.47 16.38 19.17
N PRO A 100 -11.77 17.68 19.00
CA PRO A 100 -10.97 18.56 18.15
C PRO A 100 -9.53 18.76 18.65
N GLU A 101 -9.26 18.42 19.90
CA GLU A 101 -7.92 18.44 20.50
C GLU A 101 -7.03 17.29 20.01
N LEU A 102 -7.60 16.20 19.48
CA LEU A 102 -6.89 14.99 19.05
C LEU A 102 -6.50 15.07 17.55
N ASP A 103 -5.70 16.06 17.21
CA ASP A 103 -5.29 16.39 15.84
C ASP A 103 -3.96 15.74 15.39
N THR A 104 -3.34 14.96 16.27
CA THR A 104 -2.09 14.24 15.97
C THR A 104 -2.12 12.83 16.53
N VAL A 105 -1.34 11.93 15.91
CA VAL A 105 -1.20 10.53 16.37
C VAL A 105 -0.74 10.47 17.83
N VAL A 106 0.20 11.33 18.24
CA VAL A 106 0.70 11.36 19.62
C VAL A 106 -0.44 11.64 20.62
N LYS A 107 -1.28 12.64 20.36
CA LYS A 107 -2.43 12.95 21.22
C LYS A 107 -3.47 11.83 21.24
N ILE A 108 -3.68 11.13 20.11
CA ILE A 108 -4.56 9.97 20.05
C ILE A 108 -4.01 8.83 20.92
N LEU A 109 -2.71 8.55 20.84
CA LEU A 109 -2.05 7.53 21.65
C LEU A 109 -2.09 7.79 23.16
N GLU A 110 -2.20 9.05 23.59
CA GLU A 110 -2.37 9.43 25.00
C GLU A 110 -3.81 9.17 25.51
N ARG A 111 -4.76 8.87 24.61
CA ARG A 111 -6.18 8.69 24.91
C ARG A 111 -6.63 7.27 24.64
N GLN A 112 -5.87 6.27 25.09
CA GLN A 112 -6.22 4.85 25.00
C GLN A 112 -7.59 4.52 25.65
N ASP A 113 -8.07 5.36 26.55
CA ASP A 113 -9.41 5.27 27.14
C ASP A 113 -10.55 5.37 26.12
N LEU A 114 -10.31 6.05 24.99
CA LEU A 114 -11.27 6.17 23.88
C LEU A 114 -11.24 4.96 22.93
N PHE A 115 -10.19 4.16 22.98
CA PHE A 115 -9.96 3.01 22.11
C PHE A 115 -9.55 1.79 22.95
N PRO A 116 -10.39 1.33 23.87
CA PRO A 116 -10.02 0.22 24.76
C PRO A 116 -9.84 -1.07 23.95
N ASP A 117 -8.78 -1.81 24.24
CA ASP A 117 -8.60 -3.16 23.71
C ASP A 117 -9.69 -4.10 24.27
N VAL A 118 -10.20 -4.99 23.43
CA VAL A 118 -11.30 -5.89 23.78
C VAL A 118 -10.87 -6.95 24.82
N GLU A 119 -9.61 -7.39 24.76
CA GLU A 119 -9.08 -8.41 25.66
C GLU A 119 -8.46 -7.80 26.92
N ASP A 120 -7.87 -6.60 26.80
CA ASP A 120 -7.23 -5.89 27.91
C ASP A 120 -7.60 -4.38 27.87
N PRO A 121 -8.72 -4.00 28.50
CA PRO A 121 -9.18 -2.59 28.50
C PRO A 121 -8.22 -1.58 29.13
N SER A 122 -7.12 -2.01 29.76
CA SER A 122 -6.06 -1.13 30.25
C SER A 122 -5.10 -0.69 29.13
N LYS A 123 -5.25 -1.26 27.94
CA LYS A 123 -4.48 -0.94 26.73
C LYS A 123 -5.35 -0.29 25.66
N GLY A 124 -4.74 0.43 24.75
CA GLY A 124 -5.39 0.92 23.54
C GLY A 124 -5.33 -0.11 22.42
N ALA A 125 -6.44 -0.24 21.67
CA ALA A 125 -6.53 -1.02 20.44
C ALA A 125 -6.17 -0.14 19.24
N PHE A 126 -4.88 -0.06 18.90
CA PHE A 126 -4.37 0.73 17.78
C PHE A 126 -3.76 -0.14 16.67
#